data_4e3468345700ec2b7b7db436524fc03b
#
_entry.id   4e3468345700ec2b7b7db436524fc03b
#
_cell.length_a   1.000
_cell.length_b   1.000
_cell.length_c   1.000
_cell.angle_alpha   90.00
_cell.angle_beta   90.00
_cell.angle_gamma   90.00
#
_symmetry.space_group_name_H-M   'P 1'
#
loop_
_entity.id
_entity.type
_entity.pdbx_description
1 polymer ?
#
loop_
_entity_poly.entity_id
_entity_poly.type
_entity_poly.pdbx_seq_one_letter_code
_entity_poly.pdbx_strand_id
1 'polypeptide(L)'
;MFSQLSQASWNITLLGNSVLDYLIALGALILFLIVFKIFQLIILGRLKKLAKTTETDIDDILIEAVRSLRPPFYYFLSIYFVLPFLEIKESVLEIISGILIVLIVYQIIKAILVLVDYIFKKISERKDDAGTKLAFAYLSSFAKIMIWSFGLLLVLSNLGINITSLVAGLGVGGIAFAFAMKNILGDLFSSFAIFFDKPFLPGDFIRVGDKSGTVKKIGIKTTRIRASQGEEIVFSNQELTSTQIHNFKKLKERKINFSFGVVYETPVKQVKKISKMVEGIISEVSKARFDRAHFNRFDDSALNFEIVYFAETDDYKKYMDIQQEINIEIMEAFEKEGIEMAYPTRVVYQK
;
A
#
# COMPACT_ATOMS: atom_id res chain seq x y z
N MET A 1 80.55 -20.32 -0.53
CA MET A 1 79.81 -21.58 -0.72
C MET A 1 78.38 -21.56 -0.13
N PHE A 2 78.12 -20.96 1.01
CA PHE A 2 76.79 -20.85 1.57
C PHE A 2 75.88 -19.83 0.87
N SER A 3 76.38 -18.77 0.25
CA SER A 3 75.63 -17.79 -0.49
C SER A 3 75.05 -18.25 -1.86
N GLN A 4 75.73 -19.23 -2.50
CA GLN A 4 75.28 -19.82 -3.78
C GLN A 4 74.20 -20.90 -3.56
N LEU A 5 74.21 -21.60 -2.43
CA LEU A 5 73.21 -22.59 -2.09
C LEU A 5 71.82 -21.93 -1.73
N SER A 6 71.85 -20.71 -1.17
CA SER A 6 70.62 -19.99 -0.86
C SER A 6 69.90 -19.45 -2.09
N GLN A 7 70.61 -19.04 -3.15
CA GLN A 7 69.99 -18.55 -4.40
C GLN A 7 69.48 -19.67 -5.32
N ALA A 8 70.10 -20.86 -5.26
CA ALA A 8 69.67 -22.02 -6.08
C ALA A 8 68.38 -22.67 -5.60
N SER A 9 68.07 -22.56 -4.29
CA SER A 9 66.84 -23.19 -3.71
C SER A 9 65.57 -22.42 -4.00
N TRP A 10 65.65 -21.13 -4.32
CA TRP A 10 64.46 -20.27 -4.58
C TRP A 10 63.98 -20.36 -6.05
N ASN A 11 64.85 -20.86 -6.96
CA ASN A 11 64.53 -20.97 -8.39
C ASN A 11 63.97 -22.34 -8.79
N ILE A 12 63.65 -23.21 -7.82
CA ILE A 12 62.97 -24.47 -8.11
C ILE A 12 61.52 -24.13 -8.50
N THR A 13 61.14 -24.37 -9.75
CA THR A 13 59.77 -24.18 -10.23
C THR A 13 59.01 -25.50 -10.09
N LEU A 14 57.89 -25.49 -9.40
CA LEU A 14 56.94 -26.59 -9.29
C LEU A 14 55.62 -26.16 -9.95
N LEU A 15 55.14 -26.94 -10.92
CA LEU A 15 53.90 -26.62 -11.65
C LEU A 15 53.86 -25.22 -12.28
N GLY A 16 55.00 -24.67 -12.68
CA GLY A 16 55.10 -23.34 -13.30
C GLY A 16 55.38 -22.21 -12.32
N ASN A 17 55.26 -22.40 -11.02
CA ASN A 17 55.45 -21.41 -9.97
C ASN A 17 56.77 -21.61 -9.22
N SER A 18 57.42 -20.54 -8.85
CA SER A 18 58.59 -20.56 -7.98
C SER A 18 58.18 -20.85 -6.52
N VAL A 19 59.16 -21.33 -5.72
CA VAL A 19 58.92 -21.47 -4.26
C VAL A 19 58.51 -20.16 -3.64
N LEU A 20 58.99 -19.04 -4.17
CA LEU A 20 58.62 -17.70 -3.71
C LEU A 20 57.13 -17.40 -3.98
N ASP A 21 56.58 -17.76 -5.15
CA ASP A 21 55.18 -17.53 -5.49
C ASP A 21 54.25 -18.31 -4.54
N TYR A 22 54.61 -19.55 -4.18
CA TYR A 22 53.89 -20.31 -3.19
C TYR A 22 53.94 -19.67 -1.78
N LEU A 23 55.08 -19.12 -1.41
CA LEU A 23 55.23 -18.43 -0.13
C LEU A 23 54.39 -17.12 -0.08
N ILE A 24 54.39 -16.39 -1.20
CA ILE A 24 53.56 -15.18 -1.35
C ILE A 24 52.07 -15.56 -1.27
N ALA A 25 51.65 -16.57 -2.01
CA ALA A 25 50.28 -17.08 -1.99
C ALA A 25 49.85 -17.55 -0.60
N LEU A 26 50.71 -18.29 0.12
CA LEU A 26 50.46 -18.71 1.50
C LEU A 26 50.36 -17.51 2.46
N GLY A 27 51.29 -16.54 2.32
CA GLY A 27 51.24 -15.30 3.10
C GLY A 27 49.97 -14.47 2.84
N ALA A 28 49.58 -14.37 1.56
CA ALA A 28 48.33 -13.72 1.17
C ALA A 28 47.09 -14.45 1.72
N LEU A 29 47.10 -15.80 1.68
CA LEU A 29 46.02 -16.60 2.26
C LEU A 29 45.83 -16.31 3.74
N ILE A 30 46.92 -16.36 4.50
CA ILE A 30 46.90 -16.09 5.95
C ILE A 30 46.43 -14.63 6.20
N LEU A 31 46.91 -13.68 5.41
CA LEU A 31 46.51 -12.28 5.52
C LEU A 31 44.99 -12.09 5.27
N PHE A 32 44.47 -12.65 4.17
CA PHE A 32 43.05 -12.58 3.86
C PHE A 32 42.18 -13.25 4.96
N LEU A 33 42.59 -14.43 5.46
CA LEU A 33 41.88 -15.07 6.57
C LEU A 33 41.84 -14.19 7.83
N ILE A 34 42.96 -13.54 8.16
CA ILE A 34 43.01 -12.62 9.31
C ILE A 34 42.10 -11.40 9.05
N VAL A 35 42.21 -10.79 7.86
CA VAL A 35 41.42 -9.62 7.50
C VAL A 35 39.92 -9.94 7.55
N PHE A 36 39.48 -11.03 6.95
CA PHE A 36 38.08 -11.43 6.99
C PHE A 36 37.60 -11.79 8.40
N LYS A 37 38.45 -12.42 9.20
CA LYS A 37 38.14 -12.69 10.62
C LYS A 37 37.97 -11.42 11.43
N ILE A 38 38.88 -10.45 11.28
CA ILE A 38 38.80 -9.15 11.93
C ILE A 38 37.55 -8.40 11.46
N PHE A 39 37.29 -8.39 10.16
CA PHE A 39 36.09 -7.76 9.57
C PHE A 39 34.79 -8.38 10.15
N GLN A 40 34.71 -9.70 10.23
CA GLN A 40 33.59 -10.40 10.87
C GLN A 40 33.40 -9.97 12.32
N LEU A 41 34.48 -9.94 13.11
CA LEU A 41 34.44 -9.57 14.51
C LEU A 41 34.02 -8.09 14.71
N ILE A 42 34.52 -7.19 13.86
CA ILE A 42 34.15 -5.76 13.89
C ILE A 42 32.67 -5.59 13.56
N ILE A 43 32.19 -6.23 12.48
CA ILE A 43 30.76 -6.14 12.10
C ILE A 43 29.87 -6.69 13.21
N LEU A 44 30.16 -7.90 13.70
CA LEU A 44 29.39 -8.51 14.79
C LEU A 44 29.45 -7.65 16.07
N GLY A 45 30.61 -7.06 16.36
CA GLY A 45 30.77 -6.15 17.50
C GLY A 45 29.92 -4.88 17.38
N ARG A 46 29.92 -4.25 16.21
CA ARG A 46 29.10 -3.06 15.92
C ARG A 46 27.60 -3.38 15.92
N LEU A 47 27.18 -4.46 15.25
CA LEU A 47 25.79 -4.89 15.24
C LEU A 47 25.27 -5.21 16.64
N LYS A 48 26.05 -5.92 17.48
CA LYS A 48 25.71 -6.17 18.88
C LYS A 48 25.60 -4.88 19.72
N LYS A 49 26.42 -3.87 19.41
CA LYS A 49 26.35 -2.58 20.12
C LYS A 49 25.10 -1.80 19.71
N LEU A 50 24.75 -1.81 18.43
CA LEU A 50 23.50 -1.23 17.90
C LEU A 50 22.28 -1.93 18.48
N ALA A 51 22.26 -3.26 18.49
CA ALA A 51 21.16 -4.06 19.04
C ALA A 51 20.87 -3.80 20.54
N LYS A 52 21.82 -3.27 21.28
CA LYS A 52 21.62 -2.86 22.69
C LYS A 52 20.95 -1.50 22.82
N THR A 53 20.96 -0.67 21.76
CA THR A 53 20.47 0.70 21.78
C THR A 53 19.14 0.86 21.02
N THR A 54 18.75 -0.13 20.23
CA THR A 54 17.52 -0.14 19.45
C THR A 54 16.52 -1.14 20.04
N GLU A 55 15.26 -0.74 20.14
CA GLU A 55 14.14 -1.63 20.52
C GLU A 55 13.67 -2.51 19.32
N THR A 56 14.40 -2.47 18.21
CA THR A 56 14.02 -3.18 16.99
C THR A 56 14.79 -4.48 16.84
N ASP A 57 14.10 -5.56 16.55
CA ASP A 57 14.70 -6.88 16.32
C ASP A 57 15.46 -7.01 14.97
N ILE A 58 15.56 -5.91 14.19
CA ILE A 58 16.29 -5.89 12.90
C ILE A 58 17.77 -6.20 13.11
N ASP A 59 18.34 -5.72 14.20
CA ASP A 59 19.74 -5.92 14.53
C ASP A 59 20.06 -7.38 14.86
N ASP A 60 19.14 -8.07 15.54
CA ASP A 60 19.26 -9.51 15.82
C ASP A 60 19.26 -10.34 14.54
N ILE A 61 18.42 -9.96 13.56
CA ILE A 61 18.36 -10.59 12.23
C ILE A 61 19.70 -10.47 11.51
N LEU A 62 20.26 -9.26 11.48
CA LEU A 62 21.55 -9.00 10.84
C LEU A 62 22.69 -9.75 11.52
N ILE A 63 22.66 -9.84 12.85
CA ILE A 63 23.62 -10.62 13.62
C ILE A 63 23.53 -12.11 13.25
N GLU A 64 22.32 -12.65 13.14
CA GLU A 64 22.10 -14.06 12.79
C GLU A 64 22.53 -14.36 11.34
N ALA A 65 22.23 -13.44 10.40
CA ALA A 65 22.71 -13.57 9.01
C ALA A 65 24.23 -13.57 8.91
N VAL A 66 24.92 -12.66 9.60
CA VAL A 66 26.39 -12.63 9.62
C VAL A 66 26.98 -13.86 10.31
N ARG A 67 26.32 -14.37 11.35
CA ARG A 67 26.71 -15.64 12.00
C ARG A 67 26.49 -16.87 11.13
N SER A 68 25.49 -16.83 10.24
CA SER A 68 25.21 -17.94 9.34
C SER A 68 26.29 -18.12 8.28
N LEU A 69 27.09 -17.07 8.01
CA LEU A 69 28.32 -17.18 7.22
C LEU A 69 29.36 -17.97 8.01
N ARG A 70 29.33 -19.29 7.83
CA ARG A 70 30.20 -20.23 8.55
C ARG A 70 31.67 -20.06 8.15
N PRO A 71 32.65 -20.54 8.96
CA PRO A 71 34.06 -20.47 8.64
C PRO A 71 34.43 -20.89 7.20
N PRO A 72 33.83 -21.93 6.57
CA PRO A 72 34.11 -22.28 5.20
C PRO A 72 33.96 -21.13 4.19
N PHE A 73 33.03 -20.22 4.40
CA PHE A 73 32.84 -19.06 3.51
C PHE A 73 34.12 -18.22 3.41
N TYR A 74 34.75 -17.93 4.53
CA TYR A 74 35.95 -17.10 4.59
C TYR A 74 37.17 -17.84 3.98
N TYR A 75 37.23 -19.17 4.13
CA TYR A 75 38.24 -19.98 3.48
C TYR A 75 38.08 -19.94 1.97
N PHE A 76 36.88 -20.19 1.45
CA PHE A 76 36.62 -20.16 0.01
C PHE A 76 36.90 -18.79 -0.59
N LEU A 77 36.46 -17.73 0.10
CA LEU A 77 36.68 -16.35 -0.33
C LEU A 77 38.18 -16.02 -0.33
N SER A 78 38.93 -16.43 0.70
CA SER A 78 40.37 -16.22 0.79
C SER A 78 41.10 -16.95 -0.31
N ILE A 79 40.75 -18.21 -0.59
CA ILE A 79 41.32 -18.97 -1.69
C ILE A 79 41.07 -18.30 -3.02
N TYR A 80 39.82 -17.83 -3.25
CA TYR A 80 39.45 -17.12 -4.49
C TYR A 80 40.34 -15.90 -4.75
N PHE A 81 40.61 -15.10 -3.70
CA PHE A 81 41.51 -13.95 -3.82
C PHE A 81 42.99 -14.26 -3.94
N VAL A 82 43.38 -15.47 -3.60
CA VAL A 82 44.78 -15.96 -3.69
C VAL A 82 45.11 -16.58 -5.06
N LEU A 83 44.09 -17.10 -5.77
CA LEU A 83 44.32 -17.73 -7.07
C LEU A 83 45.14 -16.89 -8.08
N PRO A 84 44.92 -15.55 -8.19
CA PRO A 84 45.69 -14.73 -9.12
C PRO A 84 47.20 -14.58 -8.79
N PHE A 85 47.63 -14.98 -7.58
CA PHE A 85 49.06 -14.97 -7.19
C PHE A 85 49.85 -16.19 -7.68
N LEU A 86 49.15 -17.18 -8.29
CA LEU A 86 49.74 -18.39 -8.80
C LEU A 86 49.54 -18.53 -10.32
N GLU A 87 50.56 -18.89 -11.02
CA GLU A 87 50.48 -19.28 -12.44
C GLU A 87 49.85 -20.68 -12.54
N ILE A 88 48.54 -20.73 -12.70
CA ILE A 88 47.76 -21.97 -12.82
C ILE A 88 47.30 -22.09 -14.28
N LYS A 89 47.35 -23.30 -14.84
CA LYS A 89 46.79 -23.55 -16.18
C LYS A 89 45.37 -23.08 -16.26
N GLU A 90 45.02 -22.32 -17.30
CA GLU A 90 43.73 -21.69 -17.49
C GLU A 90 42.55 -22.65 -17.27
N SER A 91 42.61 -23.85 -17.85
CA SER A 91 41.55 -24.86 -17.66
C SER A 91 41.38 -25.34 -16.22
N VAL A 92 42.45 -25.36 -15.42
CA VAL A 92 42.37 -25.71 -13.98
C VAL A 92 41.87 -24.56 -13.15
N LEU A 93 42.28 -23.32 -13.51
CA LEU A 93 41.82 -22.10 -12.87
C LEU A 93 40.32 -21.90 -13.04
N GLU A 94 39.78 -22.15 -14.25
CA GLU A 94 38.34 -22.10 -14.54
C GLU A 94 37.53 -23.09 -13.66
N ILE A 95 38.01 -24.33 -13.54
CA ILE A 95 37.36 -25.34 -12.71
C ILE A 95 37.39 -24.96 -11.25
N ILE A 96 38.55 -24.55 -10.71
CA ILE A 96 38.68 -24.16 -9.29
C ILE A 96 37.83 -22.93 -9.00
N SER A 97 37.91 -21.89 -9.81
CA SER A 97 37.09 -20.66 -9.64
C SER A 97 35.62 -20.96 -9.77
N GLY A 98 35.19 -21.82 -10.70
CA GLY A 98 33.81 -22.27 -10.81
C GLY A 98 33.31 -22.95 -9.54
N ILE A 99 34.07 -23.89 -8.98
CA ILE A 99 33.71 -24.55 -7.71
C ILE A 99 33.64 -23.56 -6.57
N LEU A 100 34.60 -22.63 -6.46
CA LEU A 100 34.60 -21.60 -5.42
C LEU A 100 33.39 -20.67 -5.52
N ILE A 101 33.04 -20.25 -6.73
CA ILE A 101 31.85 -19.41 -6.97
C ILE A 101 30.59 -20.15 -6.51
N VAL A 102 30.44 -21.44 -6.87
CA VAL A 102 29.28 -22.25 -6.42
C VAL A 102 29.20 -22.26 -4.89
N LEU A 103 30.31 -22.50 -4.21
CA LEU A 103 30.37 -22.59 -2.76
C LEU A 103 30.09 -21.23 -2.09
N ILE A 104 30.63 -20.14 -2.66
CA ILE A 104 30.38 -18.76 -2.16
C ILE A 104 28.91 -18.39 -2.33
N VAL A 105 28.35 -18.59 -3.54
CA VAL A 105 26.94 -18.30 -3.83
C VAL A 105 26.01 -19.12 -2.92
N TYR A 106 26.30 -20.42 -2.77
CA TYR A 106 25.54 -21.28 -1.85
C TYR A 106 25.52 -20.71 -0.41
N GLN A 107 26.67 -20.26 0.08
CA GLN A 107 26.76 -19.72 1.45
C GLN A 107 26.04 -18.39 1.59
N ILE A 108 26.09 -17.52 0.58
CA ILE A 108 25.34 -16.27 0.53
C ILE A 108 23.83 -16.55 0.52
N ILE A 109 23.38 -17.49 -0.31
CA ILE A 109 21.97 -17.92 -0.33
C ILE A 109 21.54 -18.38 1.06
N LYS A 110 22.33 -19.22 1.73
CA LYS A 110 22.04 -19.68 3.10
C LYS A 110 21.88 -18.53 4.07
N ALA A 111 22.73 -17.50 4.01
CA ALA A 111 22.63 -16.32 4.85
C ALA A 111 21.34 -15.53 4.58
N ILE A 112 20.97 -15.37 3.31
CA ILE A 112 19.71 -14.70 2.91
C ILE A 112 18.49 -15.51 3.38
N LEU A 113 18.52 -16.84 3.27
CA LEU A 113 17.42 -17.70 3.72
C LEU A 113 17.19 -17.60 5.22
N VAL A 114 18.23 -17.44 6.03
CA VAL A 114 18.11 -17.21 7.48
C VAL A 114 17.32 -15.91 7.73
N LEU A 115 17.63 -14.83 6.99
CA LEU A 115 16.87 -13.58 7.07
C LEU A 115 15.39 -13.76 6.70
N VAL A 116 15.14 -14.46 5.60
CA VAL A 116 13.77 -14.73 5.12
C VAL A 116 12.99 -15.51 6.18
N ASP A 117 13.56 -16.62 6.68
CA ASP A 117 12.91 -17.45 7.70
C ASP A 117 12.59 -16.67 8.97
N TYR A 118 13.50 -15.87 9.44
CA TYR A 118 13.30 -15.05 10.61
C TYR A 118 12.16 -14.03 10.41
N ILE A 119 12.17 -13.27 9.30
CA ILE A 119 11.16 -12.26 8.99
C ILE A 119 9.77 -12.90 8.95
N PHE A 120 9.61 -13.97 8.19
CA PHE A 120 8.31 -14.62 8.05
C PHE A 120 7.83 -15.28 9.34
N LYS A 121 8.74 -15.92 10.10
CA LYS A 121 8.43 -16.51 11.40
C LYS A 121 7.93 -15.44 12.37
N LYS A 122 8.63 -14.33 12.51
CA LYS A 122 8.29 -13.24 13.42
C LYS A 122 6.94 -12.58 13.07
N ILE A 123 6.68 -12.36 11.77
CA ILE A 123 5.38 -11.81 11.32
C ILE A 123 4.25 -12.81 11.61
N SER A 124 4.51 -14.10 11.40
CA SER A 124 3.56 -15.19 11.66
C SER A 124 3.23 -15.33 13.14
N GLU A 125 4.19 -15.19 14.03
CA GLU A 125 4.00 -15.30 15.50
C GLU A 125 3.14 -14.17 16.08
N ARG A 126 3.08 -13.01 15.42
CA ARG A 126 2.22 -11.88 15.83
C ARG A 126 0.74 -12.08 15.48
N LYS A 127 0.40 -13.16 14.78
CA LYS A 127 -0.96 -13.47 14.34
C LYS A 127 -1.37 -14.83 14.86
N ASP A 128 -2.49 -14.89 15.58
CA ASP A 128 -3.00 -16.15 16.15
C ASP A 128 -3.81 -16.97 15.16
N ASP A 129 -4.21 -16.36 14.02
CA ASP A 129 -5.02 -17.01 13.01
C ASP A 129 -4.23 -18.03 12.18
N ALA A 130 -4.71 -19.30 12.17
CA ALA A 130 -4.09 -20.40 11.45
C ALA A 130 -4.00 -20.18 9.93
N GLY A 131 -5.01 -19.52 9.33
CA GLY A 131 -5.02 -19.21 7.90
C GLY A 131 -3.91 -18.21 7.53
N THR A 132 -3.71 -17.21 8.36
CA THR A 132 -2.64 -16.22 8.19
C THR A 132 -1.25 -16.87 8.32
N LYS A 133 -1.05 -17.77 9.28
CA LYS A 133 0.22 -18.50 9.44
C LYS A 133 0.54 -19.34 8.20
N LEU A 134 -0.46 -20.02 7.65
CA LEU A 134 -0.31 -20.81 6.43
C LEU A 134 0.04 -19.94 5.21
N ALA A 135 -0.61 -18.79 5.06
CA ALA A 135 -0.31 -17.84 3.99
C ALA A 135 1.15 -17.33 4.04
N PHE A 136 1.66 -17.00 5.23
CA PHE A 136 3.06 -16.62 5.40
C PHE A 136 4.04 -17.76 5.13
N ALA A 137 3.69 -19.00 5.44
CA ALA A 137 4.51 -20.17 5.11
C ALA A 137 4.65 -20.35 3.59
N TYR A 138 3.54 -20.20 2.83
CA TYR A 138 3.60 -20.24 1.35
C TYR A 138 4.41 -19.07 0.78
N LEU A 139 4.25 -17.86 1.31
CA LEU A 139 5.01 -16.70 0.85
C LEU A 139 6.52 -16.85 1.13
N SER A 140 6.89 -17.39 2.30
CA SER A 140 8.28 -17.77 2.61
C SER A 140 8.83 -18.79 1.63
N SER A 141 8.06 -19.84 1.32
CA SER A 141 8.48 -20.87 0.38
C SER A 141 8.68 -20.29 -1.03
N PHE A 142 7.78 -19.43 -1.48
CA PHE A 142 7.90 -18.73 -2.75
C PHE A 142 9.16 -17.85 -2.81
N ALA A 143 9.42 -17.06 -1.76
CA ALA A 143 10.62 -16.24 -1.66
C ALA A 143 11.91 -17.09 -1.73
N LYS A 144 11.93 -18.24 -1.05
CA LYS A 144 13.06 -19.19 -1.09
C LYS A 144 13.29 -19.74 -2.49
N ILE A 145 12.23 -20.13 -3.20
CA ILE A 145 12.33 -20.62 -4.60
C ILE A 145 12.93 -19.52 -5.48
N MET A 146 12.49 -18.28 -5.35
CA MET A 146 13.04 -17.14 -6.09
C MET A 146 14.53 -16.95 -5.82
N ILE A 147 14.95 -16.95 -4.54
CA ILE A 147 16.34 -16.79 -4.14
C ILE A 147 17.20 -17.88 -4.72
N TRP A 148 16.76 -19.14 -4.65
CA TRP A 148 17.48 -20.28 -5.26
C TRP A 148 17.57 -20.19 -6.78
N SER A 149 16.48 -19.74 -7.44
CA SER A 149 16.47 -19.54 -8.90
C SER A 149 17.48 -18.47 -9.34
N PHE A 150 17.53 -17.33 -8.65
CA PHE A 150 18.52 -16.28 -8.91
C PHE A 150 19.94 -16.76 -8.63
N GLY A 151 20.14 -17.50 -7.54
CA GLY A 151 21.45 -18.07 -7.21
C GLY A 151 21.92 -19.08 -8.26
N LEU A 152 21.03 -19.92 -8.76
CA LEU A 152 21.32 -20.86 -9.84
C LEU A 152 21.73 -20.11 -11.13
N LEU A 153 20.99 -19.07 -11.51
CA LEU A 153 21.34 -18.25 -12.68
C LEU A 153 22.71 -17.60 -12.55
N LEU A 154 23.02 -17.06 -11.34
CA LEU A 154 24.33 -16.50 -11.05
C LEU A 154 25.45 -17.53 -11.23
N VAL A 155 25.27 -18.74 -10.70
CA VAL A 155 26.23 -19.83 -10.84
C VAL A 155 26.43 -20.20 -12.32
N LEU A 156 25.32 -20.45 -13.05
CA LEU A 156 25.38 -20.83 -14.46
C LEU A 156 26.09 -19.77 -15.32
N SER A 157 25.77 -18.48 -15.09
CA SER A 157 26.40 -17.37 -15.79
C SER A 157 27.91 -17.31 -15.55
N ASN A 158 28.35 -17.51 -14.31
CA ASN A 158 29.77 -17.51 -13.97
C ASN A 158 30.53 -18.74 -14.48
N LEU A 159 29.83 -19.84 -14.72
CA LEU A 159 30.39 -21.03 -15.39
C LEU A 159 30.45 -20.90 -16.91
N GLY A 160 30.17 -19.72 -17.47
CA GLY A 160 30.20 -19.47 -18.92
C GLY A 160 28.99 -19.99 -19.69
N ILE A 161 27.96 -20.50 -18.99
CA ILE A 161 26.73 -20.98 -19.62
C ILE A 161 25.89 -19.79 -20.03
N ASN A 162 25.44 -19.74 -21.29
CA ASN A 162 24.58 -18.70 -21.78
C ASN A 162 23.18 -18.84 -21.15
N ILE A 163 22.87 -17.92 -20.23
CA ILE A 163 21.59 -17.89 -19.52
C ILE A 163 20.51 -17.03 -20.19
N THR A 164 20.79 -16.42 -21.35
CA THR A 164 19.89 -15.47 -22.01
C THR A 164 18.48 -16.04 -22.25
N SER A 165 18.40 -17.29 -22.73
CA SER A 165 17.10 -17.95 -22.94
C SER A 165 16.36 -18.26 -21.64
N LEU A 166 17.06 -18.58 -20.55
CA LEU A 166 16.46 -18.80 -19.23
C LEU A 166 15.93 -17.49 -18.65
N VAL A 167 16.72 -16.42 -18.74
CA VAL A 167 16.30 -15.08 -18.29
C VAL A 167 15.13 -14.57 -19.12
N ALA A 168 15.16 -14.77 -20.45
CA ALA A 168 14.04 -14.41 -21.31
C ALA A 168 12.76 -15.18 -20.93
N GLY A 169 12.86 -16.48 -20.71
CA GLY A 169 11.73 -17.32 -20.27
C GLY A 169 11.18 -16.88 -18.91
N LEU A 170 12.06 -16.60 -17.94
CA LEU A 170 11.66 -16.05 -16.65
C LEU A 170 11.02 -14.65 -16.78
N GLY A 171 11.51 -13.83 -17.73
CA GLY A 171 10.92 -12.52 -18.02
C GLY A 171 9.47 -12.62 -18.53
N VAL A 172 9.22 -13.51 -19.50
CA VAL A 172 7.86 -13.79 -19.99
C VAL A 172 6.97 -14.35 -18.88
N GLY A 173 7.48 -15.33 -18.10
CA GLY A 173 6.77 -15.87 -16.93
C GLY A 173 6.49 -14.80 -15.87
N GLY A 174 7.42 -13.86 -15.65
CA GLY A 174 7.26 -12.72 -14.76
C GLY A 174 6.16 -11.75 -15.20
N ILE A 175 6.06 -11.50 -16.51
CA ILE A 175 4.97 -10.68 -17.08
C ILE A 175 3.61 -11.35 -16.84
N ALA A 176 3.50 -12.66 -17.13
CA ALA A 176 2.28 -13.42 -16.88
C ALA A 176 1.88 -13.39 -15.39
N PHE A 177 2.84 -13.56 -14.50
CA PHE A 177 2.64 -13.47 -13.05
C PHE A 177 2.19 -12.06 -12.63
N ALA A 178 2.81 -11.00 -13.17
CA ALA A 178 2.44 -9.62 -12.88
C ALA A 178 0.99 -9.32 -13.30
N PHE A 179 0.54 -9.82 -14.45
CA PHE A 179 -0.85 -9.71 -14.87
C PHE A 179 -1.81 -10.46 -13.92
N ALA A 180 -1.44 -11.66 -13.47
CA ALA A 180 -2.25 -12.41 -12.52
C ALA A 180 -2.37 -11.69 -11.16
N MET A 181 -1.33 -10.97 -10.74
CA MET A 181 -1.27 -10.23 -9.47
C MET A 181 -1.79 -8.78 -9.56
N LYS A 182 -2.13 -8.30 -10.76
CA LYS A 182 -2.49 -6.89 -11.03
C LYS A 182 -3.53 -6.33 -10.06
N ASN A 183 -4.62 -7.07 -9.82
CA ASN A 183 -5.70 -6.60 -8.95
C ASN A 183 -5.27 -6.54 -7.48
N ILE A 184 -4.47 -7.52 -7.02
CA ILE A 184 -3.96 -7.54 -5.63
C ILE A 184 -3.01 -6.36 -5.39
N LEU A 185 -2.11 -6.12 -6.33
CA LEU A 185 -1.20 -4.97 -6.28
C LEU A 185 -1.96 -3.64 -6.40
N GLY A 186 -2.99 -3.59 -7.25
CA GLY A 186 -3.87 -2.44 -7.39
C GLY A 186 -4.54 -2.07 -6.06
N ASP A 187 -5.12 -3.04 -5.36
CA ASP A 187 -5.72 -2.83 -4.03
C ASP A 187 -4.70 -2.34 -3.00
N LEU A 188 -3.47 -2.89 -3.02
CA LEU A 188 -2.39 -2.49 -2.13
C LEU A 188 -1.98 -1.03 -2.35
N PHE A 189 -1.72 -0.64 -3.60
CA PHE A 189 -1.38 0.75 -3.94
C PHE A 189 -2.53 1.72 -3.64
N SER A 190 -3.77 1.28 -3.89
CA SER A 190 -4.96 2.06 -3.53
C SER A 190 -5.09 2.26 -2.02
N SER A 191 -4.73 1.26 -1.21
CA SER A 191 -4.66 1.41 0.24
C SER A 191 -3.67 2.49 0.66
N PHE A 192 -2.48 2.53 0.06
CA PHE A 192 -1.51 3.60 0.31
C PHE A 192 -2.04 4.96 -0.12
N ALA A 193 -2.67 5.07 -1.30
CA ALA A 193 -3.28 6.31 -1.76
C ALA A 193 -4.34 6.81 -0.77
N ILE A 194 -5.25 5.94 -0.31
CA ILE A 194 -6.26 6.29 0.69
C ILE A 194 -5.60 6.77 2.00
N PHE A 195 -4.50 6.13 2.43
CA PHE A 195 -3.81 6.48 3.67
C PHE A 195 -3.12 7.85 3.58
N PHE A 196 -2.51 8.19 2.44
CA PHE A 196 -1.81 9.46 2.26
C PHE A 196 -2.76 10.62 1.92
N ASP A 197 -3.66 10.43 0.96
CA ASP A 197 -4.55 11.49 0.45
C ASP A 197 -5.77 11.71 1.36
N LYS A 198 -6.15 10.70 2.15
CA LYS A 198 -7.28 10.73 3.10
C LYS A 198 -8.56 11.28 2.47
N PRO A 199 -9.03 10.71 1.36
CA PRO A 199 -10.29 11.13 0.75
C PRO A 199 -11.46 10.91 1.72
N PHE A 200 -11.37 9.90 2.56
CA PHE A 200 -12.26 9.60 3.69
C PHE A 200 -11.48 8.96 4.84
N LEU A 201 -12.05 8.98 6.03
CA LEU A 201 -11.51 8.40 7.26
C LEU A 201 -12.51 7.41 7.88
N PRO A 202 -12.07 6.51 8.76
CA PRO A 202 -12.99 5.76 9.60
C PRO A 202 -13.91 6.72 10.38
N GLY A 203 -15.22 6.46 10.33
CA GLY A 203 -16.26 7.34 10.89
C GLY A 203 -16.92 8.28 9.88
N ASP A 204 -16.34 8.49 8.71
CA ASP A 204 -16.98 9.31 7.67
C ASP A 204 -18.16 8.57 7.03
N PHE A 205 -19.26 9.31 6.76
CA PHE A 205 -20.35 8.83 5.94
C PHE A 205 -20.05 9.13 4.47
N ILE A 206 -19.94 8.07 3.66
CA ILE A 206 -19.63 8.19 2.23
C ILE A 206 -20.69 7.51 1.39
N ARG A 207 -20.80 7.96 0.12
CA ARG A 207 -21.60 7.29 -0.93
C ARG A 207 -20.71 6.99 -2.12
N VAL A 208 -20.81 5.77 -2.61
CA VAL A 208 -20.08 5.22 -3.75
C VAL A 208 -21.10 4.56 -4.68
N GLY A 209 -21.37 5.18 -5.82
CA GLY A 209 -22.47 4.76 -6.69
C GLY A 209 -23.83 4.81 -5.96
N ASP A 210 -24.53 3.70 -5.92
CA ASP A 210 -25.82 3.50 -5.24
C ASP A 210 -25.68 3.09 -3.76
N LYS A 211 -24.48 2.77 -3.31
CA LYS A 211 -24.21 2.32 -1.94
C LYS A 211 -23.75 3.49 -1.06
N SER A 212 -24.26 3.53 0.17
CA SER A 212 -23.87 4.54 1.15
C SER A 212 -23.77 3.97 2.56
N GLY A 213 -22.91 4.56 3.37
CA GLY A 213 -22.74 4.13 4.76
C GLY A 213 -21.54 4.77 5.44
N THR A 214 -21.34 4.41 6.71
CA THR A 214 -20.23 4.88 7.53
C THR A 214 -19.02 3.96 7.38
N VAL A 215 -17.86 4.52 7.06
CA VAL A 215 -16.59 3.80 7.00
C VAL A 215 -16.25 3.23 8.38
N LYS A 216 -16.12 1.91 8.49
CA LYS A 216 -15.76 1.22 9.73
C LYS A 216 -14.27 0.94 9.83
N LYS A 217 -13.69 0.43 8.75
CA LYS A 217 -12.27 0.04 8.73
C LYS A 217 -11.72 0.12 7.32
N ILE A 218 -10.54 0.68 7.21
CA ILE A 218 -9.72 0.66 5.99
C ILE A 218 -8.65 -0.41 6.20
N GLY A 219 -8.67 -1.45 5.37
CA GLY A 219 -7.69 -2.54 5.39
C GLY A 219 -6.71 -2.41 4.22
N ILE A 220 -5.76 -3.34 4.14
CA ILE A 220 -4.73 -3.37 3.09
C ILE A 220 -5.36 -3.63 1.69
N LYS A 221 -6.38 -4.47 1.62
CA LYS A 221 -7.04 -4.83 0.36
C LYS A 221 -8.43 -4.22 0.25
N THR A 222 -9.18 -4.13 1.35
CA THR A 222 -10.60 -3.79 1.36
C THR A 222 -10.93 -2.75 2.41
N THR A 223 -11.89 -1.89 2.10
CA THR A 223 -12.53 -0.97 3.05
C THR A 223 -13.92 -1.49 3.39
N ARG A 224 -14.26 -1.49 4.66
CA ARG A 224 -15.56 -1.94 5.19
C ARG A 224 -16.41 -0.75 5.58
N ILE A 225 -17.63 -0.73 5.08
CA ILE A 225 -18.61 0.33 5.30
C ILE A 225 -19.85 -0.30 5.94
N ARG A 226 -20.38 0.31 6.99
CA ARG A 226 -21.69 -0.05 7.55
C ARG A 226 -22.76 0.75 6.84
N ALA A 227 -23.62 0.10 6.09
CA ALA A 227 -24.75 0.74 5.43
C ALA A 227 -25.79 1.24 6.44
N SER A 228 -26.70 2.11 5.97
CA SER A 228 -27.76 2.70 6.81
C SER A 228 -28.75 1.64 7.32
N GLN A 229 -28.89 0.52 6.64
CA GLN A 229 -29.73 -0.62 7.06
C GLN A 229 -29.03 -1.56 8.05
N GLY A 230 -27.73 -1.36 8.31
CA GLY A 230 -26.94 -2.09 9.30
C GLY A 230 -26.01 -3.17 8.76
N GLU A 231 -26.16 -3.57 7.50
CA GLU A 231 -25.26 -4.53 6.84
C GLU A 231 -23.86 -3.95 6.62
N GLU A 232 -22.88 -4.84 6.52
CA GLU A 232 -21.51 -4.48 6.17
C GLU A 232 -21.30 -4.67 4.67
N ILE A 233 -20.93 -3.58 4.00
CA ILE A 233 -20.53 -3.60 2.59
C ILE A 233 -19.00 -3.57 2.54
N VAL A 234 -18.42 -4.47 1.76
CA VAL A 234 -16.96 -4.59 1.59
C VAL A 234 -16.59 -4.19 0.16
N PHE A 235 -15.87 -3.08 0.05
CA PHE A 235 -15.33 -2.61 -1.22
C PHE A 235 -13.86 -2.98 -1.36
N SER A 236 -13.39 -3.28 -2.56
CA SER A 236 -11.96 -3.28 -2.85
C SER A 236 -11.42 -1.84 -2.79
N ASN A 237 -10.18 -1.68 -2.31
CA ASN A 237 -9.59 -0.34 -2.24
C ASN A 237 -9.38 0.25 -3.65
N GLN A 238 -9.07 -0.60 -4.63
CA GLN A 238 -8.94 -0.21 -6.03
C GLN A 238 -10.25 0.32 -6.62
N GLU A 239 -11.39 -0.30 -6.30
CA GLU A 239 -12.70 0.18 -6.70
C GLU A 239 -12.98 1.57 -6.15
N LEU A 240 -12.71 1.80 -4.86
CA LEU A 240 -12.91 3.10 -4.21
C LEU A 240 -12.03 4.19 -4.83
N THR A 241 -10.77 3.91 -5.13
CA THR A 241 -9.86 4.92 -5.70
C THR A 241 -10.10 5.19 -7.20
N SER A 242 -10.79 4.29 -7.90
CA SER A 242 -11.14 4.46 -9.32
C SER A 242 -12.55 5.01 -9.57
N THR A 243 -13.35 5.18 -8.51
CA THR A 243 -14.75 5.63 -8.60
C THR A 243 -14.92 6.98 -7.88
N GLN A 244 -15.98 7.72 -8.23
CA GLN A 244 -16.34 8.95 -7.53
C GLN A 244 -16.87 8.63 -6.12
N ILE A 245 -16.30 9.28 -5.13
CA ILE A 245 -16.70 9.16 -3.73
C ILE A 245 -17.32 10.49 -3.27
N HIS A 246 -18.53 10.44 -2.75
CA HIS A 246 -19.16 11.57 -2.07
C HIS A 246 -18.94 11.43 -0.57
N ASN A 247 -18.12 12.31 0.01
CA ASN A 247 -17.86 12.34 1.46
C ASN A 247 -18.73 13.43 2.12
N PHE A 248 -19.74 13.01 2.85
CA PHE A 248 -20.69 13.90 3.51
C PHE A 248 -20.15 14.48 4.84
N LYS A 249 -19.10 13.91 5.42
CA LYS A 249 -18.48 14.46 6.64
C LYS A 249 -17.69 15.73 6.36
N LYS A 250 -17.21 15.91 5.12
CA LYS A 250 -16.51 17.13 4.69
C LYS A 250 -17.46 18.25 4.27
N LEU A 251 -18.76 18.02 4.36
CA LEU A 251 -19.79 19.00 4.01
C LEU A 251 -19.81 20.12 5.07
N LYS A 252 -19.62 21.36 4.65
CA LYS A 252 -19.74 22.53 5.52
C LYS A 252 -21.20 22.99 5.62
N GLU A 253 -21.90 22.94 4.50
CA GLU A 253 -23.30 23.31 4.38
C GLU A 253 -23.98 22.38 3.37
N ARG A 254 -25.25 22.13 3.56
CA ARG A 254 -26.08 21.28 2.69
C ARG A 254 -27.02 22.17 1.90
N LYS A 255 -26.89 22.19 0.57
CA LYS A 255 -27.85 22.84 -0.31
C LYS A 255 -29.14 22.04 -0.36
N ILE A 256 -30.25 22.68 -0.03
CA ILE A 256 -31.59 22.10 -0.07
C ILE A 256 -32.37 22.82 -1.15
N ASN A 257 -33.05 22.02 -1.97
CA ASN A 257 -34.02 22.51 -2.96
C ASN A 257 -35.34 21.79 -2.68
N PHE A 258 -36.39 22.56 -2.37
CA PHE A 258 -37.72 22.03 -2.21
C PHE A 258 -38.72 22.94 -2.92
N SER A 259 -39.94 22.48 -3.10
CA SER A 259 -41.00 23.24 -3.75
C SER A 259 -42.34 23.05 -3.03
N PHE A 260 -43.16 24.04 -3.14
CA PHE A 260 -44.58 23.96 -2.79
C PHE A 260 -45.44 24.66 -3.87
N GLY A 261 -46.73 24.37 -3.89
CA GLY A 261 -47.69 24.98 -4.80
C GLY A 261 -48.78 25.73 -4.03
N VAL A 262 -49.23 26.85 -4.57
CA VAL A 262 -50.41 27.54 -4.13
C VAL A 262 -51.51 27.46 -5.19
N VAL A 263 -52.79 27.61 -4.80
CA VAL A 263 -53.92 27.49 -5.74
C VAL A 263 -53.89 28.59 -6.77
N TYR A 264 -54.51 28.34 -7.94
CA TYR A 264 -54.57 29.28 -9.07
C TYR A 264 -55.40 30.54 -8.74
N GLU A 265 -56.34 30.43 -7.80
CA GLU A 265 -57.16 31.50 -7.29
C GLU A 265 -56.38 32.52 -6.40
N THR A 266 -55.12 32.22 -6.07
CA THR A 266 -54.27 33.12 -5.27
C THR A 266 -54.08 34.45 -6.00
N PRO A 267 -54.48 35.58 -5.41
CA PRO A 267 -54.32 36.88 -6.05
C PRO A 267 -52.84 37.19 -6.36
N VAL A 268 -52.61 37.79 -7.54
CA VAL A 268 -51.22 38.13 -7.99
C VAL A 268 -50.47 38.97 -6.96
N LYS A 269 -51.18 39.79 -6.19
CA LYS A 269 -50.59 40.59 -5.10
C LYS A 269 -50.00 39.73 -3.99
N GLN A 270 -50.66 38.61 -3.64
CA GLN A 270 -50.14 37.63 -2.68
C GLN A 270 -49.01 36.81 -3.30
N VAL A 271 -49.15 36.32 -4.55
CA VAL A 271 -48.09 35.64 -5.28
C VAL A 271 -46.76 36.41 -5.24
N LYS A 272 -46.78 37.74 -5.43
CA LYS A 272 -45.62 38.62 -5.35
C LYS A 272 -45.02 38.72 -3.94
N LYS A 273 -45.81 38.49 -2.88
CA LYS A 273 -45.32 38.54 -1.48
C LYS A 273 -44.69 37.25 -1.02
N ILE A 274 -45.08 36.09 -1.56
CA ILE A 274 -44.65 34.76 -1.11
C ILE A 274 -43.14 34.66 -1.02
N SER A 275 -42.42 35.07 -2.06
CA SER A 275 -40.94 34.94 -2.09
C SER A 275 -40.26 35.71 -0.94
N LYS A 276 -40.73 36.94 -0.64
CA LYS A 276 -40.20 37.73 0.48
C LYS A 276 -40.58 37.17 1.84
N MET A 277 -41.79 36.63 1.96
CA MET A 277 -42.24 35.96 3.17
C MET A 277 -41.38 34.74 3.50
N VAL A 278 -41.12 33.89 2.53
CA VAL A 278 -40.27 32.70 2.67
C VAL A 278 -38.81 33.09 2.96
N GLU A 279 -38.30 34.15 2.34
CA GLU A 279 -36.99 34.73 2.67
C GLU A 279 -36.90 35.15 4.14
N GLY A 280 -37.91 35.86 4.66
CA GLY A 280 -37.98 36.24 6.06
C GLY A 280 -37.95 35.03 6.99
N ILE A 281 -38.83 34.06 6.74
CA ILE A 281 -38.94 32.85 7.53
C ILE A 281 -37.59 32.10 7.59
N ILE A 282 -36.99 31.80 6.43
CA ILE A 282 -35.73 31.04 6.39
C ILE A 282 -34.59 31.80 7.06
N SER A 283 -34.59 33.15 6.97
CA SER A 283 -33.55 33.98 7.58
C SER A 283 -33.61 34.02 9.09
N GLU A 284 -34.79 33.76 9.70
CA GLU A 284 -34.99 33.68 11.15
C GLU A 284 -34.65 32.32 11.73
N VAL A 285 -34.66 31.24 10.90
CA VAL A 285 -34.33 29.90 11.36
C VAL A 285 -32.83 29.72 11.56
N SER A 286 -32.45 29.28 12.76
CA SER A 286 -31.05 29.09 13.12
C SER A 286 -30.37 28.08 12.19
N LYS A 287 -29.14 28.40 11.68
CA LYS A 287 -28.35 27.56 10.76
C LYS A 287 -29.00 27.32 9.39
N ALA A 288 -29.99 28.12 9.03
CA ALA A 288 -30.49 28.18 7.67
C ALA A 288 -30.02 29.47 7.01
N ARG A 289 -29.44 29.37 5.83
CA ARG A 289 -29.05 30.52 5.02
C ARG A 289 -29.87 30.54 3.74
N PHE A 290 -30.71 31.54 3.58
CA PHE A 290 -31.53 31.72 2.39
C PHE A 290 -30.64 31.93 1.14
N ASP A 291 -31.05 31.36 0.01
CA ASP A 291 -30.43 31.57 -1.32
C ASP A 291 -31.46 32.27 -2.24
N ARG A 292 -32.57 31.60 -2.51
CA ARG A 292 -33.62 32.13 -3.37
C ARG A 292 -34.98 31.46 -3.15
N ALA A 293 -36.04 32.19 -3.46
CA ALA A 293 -37.40 31.67 -3.61
C ALA A 293 -38.06 32.34 -4.82
N HIS A 294 -38.52 31.55 -5.76
CA HIS A 294 -39.09 32.04 -7.01
C HIS A 294 -40.38 31.32 -7.38
N PHE A 295 -41.36 32.08 -7.91
CA PHE A 295 -42.42 31.48 -8.69
C PHE A 295 -41.80 30.87 -9.94
N ASN A 296 -41.74 29.55 -9.97
CA ASN A 296 -40.93 28.78 -10.96
C ASN A 296 -41.75 28.44 -12.19
N ARG A 297 -42.96 27.91 -12.01
CA ARG A 297 -43.77 27.43 -13.13
C ARG A 297 -45.27 27.30 -12.77
N PHE A 298 -46.10 27.21 -13.81
CA PHE A 298 -47.49 26.82 -13.73
C PHE A 298 -47.55 25.29 -13.83
N ASP A 299 -47.94 24.60 -12.76
CA ASP A 299 -48.17 23.16 -12.74
C ASP A 299 -49.67 22.87 -13.03
N ASP A 300 -50.04 21.60 -13.24
CA ASP A 300 -51.40 21.20 -13.61
C ASP A 300 -52.48 21.70 -12.64
N SER A 301 -52.18 21.82 -11.36
CA SER A 301 -53.13 22.24 -10.32
C SER A 301 -52.54 23.28 -9.34
N ALA A 302 -51.38 23.89 -9.68
CA ALA A 302 -50.70 24.77 -8.75
C ALA A 302 -49.85 25.83 -9.43
N LEU A 303 -49.72 26.99 -8.75
CA LEU A 303 -48.64 27.95 -8.97
C LEU A 303 -47.43 27.48 -8.17
N ASN A 304 -46.40 26.94 -8.83
CA ASN A 304 -45.25 26.29 -8.19
C ASN A 304 -44.15 27.28 -7.82
N PHE A 305 -43.72 27.23 -6.56
CA PHE A 305 -42.56 27.95 -6.06
C PHE A 305 -41.41 27.03 -5.80
N GLU A 306 -40.20 27.38 -6.29
CA GLU A 306 -38.93 26.73 -5.96
C GLU A 306 -38.21 27.54 -4.91
N ILE A 307 -37.77 26.86 -3.84
CA ILE A 307 -37.06 27.43 -2.73
C ILE A 307 -35.71 26.75 -2.60
N VAL A 308 -34.64 27.54 -2.47
CA VAL A 308 -33.29 27.02 -2.21
C VAL A 308 -32.72 27.71 -0.98
N TYR A 309 -32.20 26.92 -0.08
CA TYR A 309 -31.47 27.39 1.07
C TYR A 309 -30.32 26.48 1.41
N PHE A 310 -29.41 26.90 2.26
CA PHE A 310 -28.30 26.11 2.77
C PHE A 310 -28.51 25.85 4.26
N ALA A 311 -28.49 24.57 4.66
CA ALA A 311 -28.44 24.17 6.06
C ALA A 311 -26.97 24.00 6.47
N GLU A 312 -26.51 24.81 7.44
CA GLU A 312 -25.12 24.84 7.92
C GLU A 312 -24.86 23.71 8.90
N THR A 313 -24.94 22.45 8.38
CA THR A 313 -24.73 21.24 9.17
C THR A 313 -24.34 20.08 8.27
N ASP A 314 -23.43 19.21 8.78
CA ASP A 314 -23.13 17.89 8.24
C ASP A 314 -24.09 16.79 8.74
N ASP A 315 -24.79 17.06 9.87
CA ASP A 315 -25.71 16.15 10.54
C ASP A 315 -27.06 16.11 9.81
N TYR A 316 -27.43 14.93 9.30
CA TYR A 316 -28.67 14.74 8.57
C TYR A 316 -29.92 14.97 9.45
N LYS A 317 -29.87 14.59 10.73
CA LYS A 317 -31.00 14.78 11.65
C LYS A 317 -31.25 16.27 11.89
N LYS A 318 -30.19 17.03 12.16
CA LYS A 318 -30.30 18.50 12.33
C LYS A 318 -30.84 19.20 11.07
N TYR A 319 -30.42 18.73 9.90
CA TYR A 319 -31.00 19.21 8.64
C TYR A 319 -32.51 18.96 8.59
N MET A 320 -32.95 17.75 8.96
CA MET A 320 -34.40 17.44 8.96
C MET A 320 -35.18 18.29 9.99
N ASP A 321 -34.59 18.57 11.15
CA ASP A 321 -35.20 19.44 12.16
C ASP A 321 -35.36 20.88 11.61
N ILE A 322 -34.32 21.43 10.95
CA ILE A 322 -34.38 22.75 10.27
C ILE A 322 -35.45 22.75 9.17
N GLN A 323 -35.50 21.73 8.33
CA GLN A 323 -36.53 21.66 7.27
C GLN A 323 -37.94 21.58 7.82
N GLN A 324 -38.13 20.84 8.91
CA GLN A 324 -39.42 20.77 9.58
C GLN A 324 -39.85 22.14 10.14
N GLU A 325 -38.96 22.85 10.80
CA GLU A 325 -39.18 24.18 11.33
C GLU A 325 -39.59 25.15 10.22
N ILE A 326 -38.85 25.22 9.12
CA ILE A 326 -39.18 26.03 7.94
C ILE A 326 -40.56 25.67 7.38
N ASN A 327 -40.88 24.40 7.26
CA ASN A 327 -42.17 23.95 6.72
C ASN A 327 -43.35 24.44 7.62
N ILE A 328 -43.21 24.33 8.96
CA ILE A 328 -44.22 24.75 9.92
C ILE A 328 -44.42 26.27 9.84
N GLU A 329 -43.34 27.04 9.88
CA GLU A 329 -43.38 28.50 9.80
C GLU A 329 -44.02 28.98 8.47
N ILE A 330 -43.76 28.32 7.35
CA ILE A 330 -44.40 28.60 6.07
C ILE A 330 -45.92 28.33 6.16
N MET A 331 -46.35 27.22 6.76
CA MET A 331 -47.75 26.88 6.92
C MET A 331 -48.47 27.94 7.79
N GLU A 332 -47.91 28.33 8.94
CA GLU A 332 -48.46 29.34 9.81
C GLU A 332 -48.57 30.71 9.11
N ALA A 333 -47.52 31.10 8.37
CA ALA A 333 -47.55 32.36 7.62
C ALA A 333 -48.61 32.37 6.52
N PHE A 334 -48.82 31.27 5.85
CA PHE A 334 -49.83 31.12 4.79
C PHE A 334 -51.24 31.16 5.36
N GLU A 335 -51.47 30.49 6.52
CA GLU A 335 -52.73 30.55 7.22
C GLU A 335 -53.10 32.00 7.61
N LYS A 336 -52.13 32.76 8.18
CA LYS A 336 -52.31 34.16 8.56
C LYS A 336 -52.64 35.10 7.39
N GLU A 337 -52.04 34.85 6.20
CA GLU A 337 -52.25 35.68 5.01
C GLU A 337 -53.42 35.14 4.11
N GLY A 338 -54.06 34.05 4.48
CA GLY A 338 -55.15 33.42 3.73
C GLY A 338 -54.68 32.86 2.37
N ILE A 339 -53.46 32.34 2.33
CA ILE A 339 -52.87 31.67 1.13
C ILE A 339 -53.13 30.17 1.23
N GLU A 340 -53.82 29.60 0.26
CA GLU A 340 -54.15 28.19 0.24
C GLU A 340 -53.07 27.39 -0.51
N MET A 341 -52.60 26.32 0.13
CA MET A 341 -51.73 25.33 -0.56
C MET A 341 -52.53 24.51 -1.53
N ALA A 342 -51.95 24.29 -2.71
CA ALA A 342 -52.62 23.57 -3.78
C ALA A 342 -52.61 22.04 -3.51
N TYR A 343 -53.71 21.41 -3.79
CA TYR A 343 -53.84 19.95 -3.84
C TYR A 343 -54.33 19.52 -5.23
N PRO A 344 -54.13 18.28 -5.64
CA PRO A 344 -54.55 17.79 -6.96
C PRO A 344 -56.05 18.04 -7.16
N THR A 345 -56.41 18.80 -8.20
CA THR A 345 -57.76 19.21 -8.48
C THR A 345 -58.25 18.59 -9.81
N ARG A 346 -59.51 18.12 -9.87
CA ARG A 346 -60.16 17.70 -11.10
C ARG A 346 -61.49 18.39 -11.24
N VAL A 347 -61.77 18.88 -12.45
CA VAL A 347 -63.09 19.35 -12.82
C VAL A 347 -63.86 18.22 -13.44
N VAL A 348 -65.00 17.87 -12.86
CA VAL A 348 -65.91 16.84 -13.36
C VAL A 348 -67.17 17.51 -13.88
N TYR A 349 -67.39 17.37 -15.20
CA TYR A 349 -68.62 17.81 -15.81
C TYR A 349 -69.64 16.66 -15.72
N GLN A 350 -70.69 16.80 -14.95
CA GLN A 350 -71.85 15.90 -14.99
C GLN A 350 -72.77 16.33 -16.13
N LYS A 351 -73.02 15.37 -17.06
CA LYS A 351 -74.01 15.58 -18.15
C LYS A 351 -75.41 15.31 -17.66
#